data_37e72ab4fb08bf2d382d328948f6334e
#
_entry.id   37e72ab4fb08bf2d382d328948f6334e
#
_cell.length_a   1.000
_cell.length_b   1.000
_cell.length_c   1.000
_cell.angle_alpha   90.00
_cell.angle_beta   90.00
_cell.angle_gamma   90.00
#
_symmetry.space_group_name_H-M   'P 1'
#
loop_
_entity.id
_entity.type
_entity.pdbx_description
1 polymer ?
#
loop_
_entity_poly.entity_id
_entity_poly.type
_entity_poly.pdbx_seq_one_letter_code
_entity_poly.pdbx_strand_id
1 'polypeptide(L)'
;MSPHIQSLLRDLAEGRKPDIHDLASWLVRQEIDYDEWAAVAEGLCKAYGLRDEAELAEYIKKPVFLKQSTYVDDFLPLLKDIGLTGWLADYVNHTCELKAPPAFHFANGLAIISAALRRQVFIDQGYYQVWPAVQVMNVGPSGRTGKSTASEYAVHLALGEAGEAQSLFNLLPDEGSGEALKTELSQLSRKQGEATGLLYVSEMATFMGKQEYNATLIQTLTDLFDSRLEKRRRTGARGNERMKNIAVAAIFNTNEEWAIEAIPSSAFGGGFFGRLLPFYQHDTDRGSARPKPPFPPTELVAGLTRLRFIKGPAVLTAEAETWYDARYKELERGWPEDERLLPFWERVSVHLLRVGMLLSISQNLGQRDSVRIEAANLEQADGVLRWILRYLPRLYSFLGVTAFGAEHARIFRAIQRKGGTISDGDLGRLMSRRMPRRALEEHLGDMIKNGLVERVKLAPWEGKYGWKLLRKMEDLS
;
A
#
# COMPACT_ATOMS: atom_id res chain seq x y z
N MET A 1 -19.01 28.44 2.38
CA MET A 1 -18.80 29.41 3.50
C MET A 1 -20.14 29.72 4.14
N SER A 2 -20.25 29.49 5.43
CA SER A 2 -21.52 29.68 6.16
C SER A 2 -21.97 31.14 6.15
N PRO A 3 -23.29 31.45 6.19
CA PRO A 3 -23.81 32.82 6.20
C PRO A 3 -23.27 33.66 7.37
N HIS A 4 -22.98 33.02 8.51
CA HIS A 4 -22.43 33.68 9.69
C HIS A 4 -20.98 34.10 9.48
N ILE A 5 -20.17 33.28 8.82
CA ILE A 5 -18.78 33.59 8.47
C ILE A 5 -18.72 34.72 7.43
N GLN A 6 -19.62 34.71 6.44
CA GLN A 6 -19.70 35.80 5.45
C GLN A 6 -20.07 37.13 6.12
N SER A 7 -21.00 37.11 7.10
CA SER A 7 -21.34 38.30 7.88
C SER A 7 -20.16 38.82 8.67
N LEU A 8 -19.43 37.92 9.35
CA LEU A 8 -18.22 38.29 10.11
C LEU A 8 -17.16 38.94 9.22
N LEU A 9 -16.83 38.33 8.09
CA LEU A 9 -15.82 38.88 7.16
C LEU A 9 -16.23 40.24 6.61
N ARG A 10 -17.54 40.46 6.35
CA ARG A 10 -18.09 41.77 5.95
C ARG A 10 -17.91 42.79 7.09
N ASP A 11 -18.28 42.45 8.30
CA ASP A 11 -18.16 43.32 9.45
C ASP A 11 -16.70 43.74 9.72
N LEU A 12 -15.78 42.80 9.59
CA LEU A 12 -14.34 43.09 9.71
C LEU A 12 -13.84 44.01 8.58
N ALA A 13 -14.31 43.81 7.35
CA ALA A 13 -13.94 44.64 6.21
C ALA A 13 -14.51 46.08 6.34
N GLU A 14 -15.66 46.24 7.00
CA GLU A 14 -16.27 47.54 7.29
C GLU A 14 -15.71 48.20 8.57
N GLY A 15 -14.69 47.58 9.19
CA GLY A 15 -14.00 48.12 10.38
C GLY A 15 -14.72 47.86 11.71
N ARG A 16 -15.83 47.09 11.69
CA ARG A 16 -16.52 46.65 12.92
C ARG A 16 -15.73 45.49 13.55
N LYS A 17 -14.98 45.77 14.60
CA LYS A 17 -14.09 44.80 15.26
C LYS A 17 -14.66 44.44 16.61
N PRO A 18 -15.22 43.22 16.81
CA PRO A 18 -15.53 42.70 18.13
C PRO A 18 -14.26 42.50 18.97
N ASP A 19 -14.39 42.32 20.29
CA ASP A 19 -13.26 41.92 21.10
C ASP A 19 -12.69 40.59 20.64
N ILE A 20 -11.36 40.51 20.53
CA ILE A 20 -10.69 39.34 19.94
C ILE A 20 -10.90 38.08 20.76
N HIS A 21 -11.03 38.19 22.09
CA HIS A 21 -11.26 37.05 22.98
C HIS A 21 -12.71 36.54 22.89
N ASP A 22 -13.68 37.47 22.75
CA ASP A 22 -15.09 37.12 22.55
C ASP A 22 -15.28 36.47 21.20
N LEU A 23 -14.62 36.97 20.15
CA LEU A 23 -14.63 36.44 18.84
C LEU A 23 -13.98 35.05 18.78
N ALA A 24 -12.83 34.87 19.47
CA ALA A 24 -12.17 33.58 19.60
C ALA A 24 -13.09 32.53 20.23
N SER A 25 -13.76 32.90 21.33
CA SER A 25 -14.72 32.04 22.03
C SER A 25 -15.95 31.69 21.18
N TRP A 26 -16.34 32.58 20.27
CA TRP A 26 -17.42 32.33 19.32
C TRP A 26 -16.96 31.41 18.17
N LEU A 27 -15.79 31.66 17.59
CA LEU A 27 -15.23 30.86 16.48
C LEU A 27 -15.01 29.41 16.88
N VAL A 28 -14.54 29.13 18.09
CA VAL A 28 -14.38 27.76 18.62
C VAL A 28 -15.70 26.98 18.63
N ARG A 29 -16.84 27.69 18.73
CA ARG A 29 -18.18 27.05 18.74
C ARG A 29 -18.80 26.88 17.35
N GLN A 30 -18.16 27.42 16.30
CA GLN A 30 -18.63 27.27 14.93
C GLN A 30 -17.99 26.04 14.28
N GLU A 31 -18.76 25.28 13.54
CA GLU A 31 -18.23 24.23 12.67
C GLU A 31 -17.69 24.87 11.38
N ILE A 32 -16.44 25.35 11.44
CA ILE A 32 -15.77 25.99 10.32
C ILE A 32 -14.86 24.95 9.66
N ASP A 33 -14.98 24.74 8.35
CA ASP A 33 -14.07 23.87 7.62
C ASP A 33 -12.68 24.52 7.39
N TYR A 34 -11.74 23.73 6.89
CA TYR A 34 -10.37 24.20 6.73
C TYR A 34 -10.24 25.35 5.71
N ASP A 35 -11.02 25.32 4.62
CA ASP A 35 -10.97 26.31 3.56
C ASP A 35 -11.65 27.61 4.00
N GLU A 36 -12.75 27.53 4.76
CA GLU A 36 -13.39 28.66 5.41
C GLU A 36 -12.49 29.29 6.47
N TRP A 37 -11.73 28.46 7.21
CA TRP A 37 -10.80 28.97 8.21
C TRP A 37 -9.68 29.81 7.61
N ALA A 38 -9.11 29.40 6.48
CA ALA A 38 -8.05 30.18 5.85
C ALA A 38 -8.51 31.61 5.52
N ALA A 39 -9.73 31.75 5.01
CA ALA A 39 -10.32 33.07 4.70
C ALA A 39 -10.59 33.87 6.00
N VAL A 40 -11.08 33.21 7.07
CA VAL A 40 -11.32 33.84 8.38
C VAL A 40 -10.01 34.29 9.00
N ALA A 41 -8.98 33.45 9.00
CA ALA A 41 -7.67 33.77 9.57
C ALA A 41 -7.01 34.95 8.87
N GLU A 42 -7.05 34.99 7.53
CA GLU A 42 -6.56 36.12 6.73
C GLU A 42 -7.32 37.40 7.06
N GLY A 43 -8.65 37.35 7.11
CA GLY A 43 -9.49 38.48 7.45
C GLY A 43 -9.22 39.02 8.86
N LEU A 44 -9.03 38.13 9.84
CA LEU A 44 -8.72 38.50 11.22
C LEU A 44 -7.30 39.09 11.35
N CYS A 45 -6.29 38.46 10.77
CA CYS A 45 -4.93 38.99 10.79
C CYS A 45 -4.87 40.40 10.24
N LYS A 46 -5.56 40.63 9.12
CA LYS A 46 -5.66 41.95 8.50
C LYS A 46 -6.41 42.97 9.38
N ALA A 47 -7.54 42.56 9.95
CA ALA A 47 -8.39 43.45 10.75
C ALA A 47 -7.73 43.83 12.07
N TYR A 48 -7.03 42.90 12.74
CA TYR A 48 -6.41 43.15 14.06
C TYR A 48 -4.91 43.50 13.95
N GLY A 49 -4.34 43.56 12.76
CA GLY A 49 -2.94 43.91 12.54
C GLY A 49 -1.95 42.84 13.00
N LEU A 50 -2.36 41.58 13.00
CA LEU A 50 -1.52 40.46 13.39
C LEU A 50 -0.56 40.08 12.27
N ARG A 51 0.64 39.61 12.63
CA ARG A 51 1.69 39.28 11.65
C ARG A 51 1.37 38.06 10.81
N ASP A 52 0.78 37.06 11.45
CA ASP A 52 0.47 35.78 10.83
C ASP A 52 -0.57 34.98 11.64
N GLU A 53 -0.94 33.83 11.12
CA GLU A 53 -1.88 32.90 11.77
C GLU A 53 -1.35 32.33 13.10
N ALA A 54 -0.02 32.31 13.30
CA ALA A 54 0.58 31.83 14.54
C ALA A 54 0.35 32.82 15.69
N GLU A 55 0.42 34.12 15.41
CA GLU A 55 0.08 35.18 16.37
C GLU A 55 -1.43 35.17 16.68
N LEU A 56 -2.26 34.95 15.66
CA LEU A 56 -3.70 34.76 15.85
C LEU A 56 -4.01 33.55 16.76
N ALA A 57 -3.24 32.46 16.62
CA ALA A 57 -3.42 31.25 17.42
C ALA A 57 -3.11 31.42 18.91
N GLU A 58 -2.38 32.46 19.31
CA GLU A 58 -2.16 32.82 20.72
C GLU A 58 -3.45 33.36 21.34
N TYR A 59 -4.27 34.08 20.57
CA TYR A 59 -5.55 34.63 21.03
C TYR A 59 -6.69 33.61 20.91
N ILE A 60 -6.64 32.80 19.86
CA ILE A 60 -7.62 31.75 19.60
C ILE A 60 -6.96 30.42 19.96
N LYS A 61 -7.39 29.79 21.08
CA LYS A 61 -6.98 28.39 21.34
C LYS A 61 -7.36 27.59 20.11
N LYS A 62 -6.36 27.28 19.28
CA LYS A 62 -6.50 26.77 17.93
C LYS A 62 -7.53 25.64 17.91
N PRO A 63 -8.67 25.80 17.24
CA PRO A 63 -9.59 24.67 17.07
C PRO A 63 -8.85 23.58 16.31
N VAL A 64 -8.93 22.37 16.81
CA VAL A 64 -8.41 21.20 16.07
C VAL A 64 -9.39 20.97 14.93
N PHE A 65 -9.04 21.49 13.74
CA PHE A 65 -9.83 21.20 12.54
C PHE A 65 -9.65 19.72 12.19
N LEU A 66 -10.68 18.97 12.43
CA LEU A 66 -10.76 17.60 11.96
C LEU A 66 -11.23 17.67 10.50
N LYS A 67 -10.30 17.49 9.59
CA LYS A 67 -10.66 17.23 8.20
C LYS A 67 -11.50 15.95 8.19
N GLN A 68 -12.76 16.05 7.80
CA GLN A 68 -13.59 14.87 7.64
C GLN A 68 -12.97 13.96 6.59
N SER A 69 -12.97 12.66 6.86
CA SER A 69 -12.51 11.68 5.88
C SER A 69 -13.41 11.75 4.64
N THR A 70 -12.80 11.92 3.47
CA THR A 70 -13.49 11.79 2.18
C THR A 70 -13.40 10.35 1.67
N TYR A 71 -12.99 9.42 2.52
CA TYR A 71 -12.87 8.02 2.19
C TYR A 71 -14.23 7.40 1.87
N VAL A 72 -14.29 6.75 0.74
CA VAL A 72 -15.40 5.86 0.37
C VAL A 72 -14.81 4.48 0.19
N ASP A 73 -15.30 3.51 0.97
CA ASP A 73 -14.91 2.11 0.82
C ASP A 73 -15.53 1.57 -0.47
N ASP A 74 -14.71 1.35 -1.48
CA ASP A 74 -15.12 0.74 -2.75
C ASP A 74 -14.72 -0.73 -2.87
N PHE A 75 -13.97 -1.27 -1.89
CA PHE A 75 -13.55 -2.66 -1.88
C PHE A 75 -14.59 -3.59 -1.28
N LEU A 76 -15.26 -3.20 -0.21
CA LEU A 76 -16.33 -4.01 0.38
C LEU A 76 -17.53 -4.18 -0.58
N PRO A 77 -18.02 -3.15 -1.29
CA PRO A 77 -18.96 -3.32 -2.39
C PRO A 77 -18.46 -4.30 -3.46
N LEU A 78 -17.21 -4.17 -3.91
CA LEU A 78 -16.62 -5.11 -4.87
C LEU A 78 -16.70 -6.55 -4.37
N LEU A 79 -16.33 -6.83 -3.10
CA LEU A 79 -16.40 -8.19 -2.55
C LEU A 79 -17.82 -8.77 -2.57
N LYS A 80 -18.84 -7.93 -2.39
CA LYS A 80 -20.25 -8.30 -2.51
C LYS A 80 -20.64 -8.56 -3.97
N ASP A 81 -20.25 -7.67 -4.87
CA ASP A 81 -20.57 -7.75 -6.30
C ASP A 81 -19.98 -9.00 -6.95
N ILE A 82 -18.75 -9.37 -6.57
CA ILE A 82 -18.12 -10.61 -7.04
C ILE A 82 -18.62 -11.86 -6.30
N GLY A 83 -19.53 -11.71 -5.35
CA GLY A 83 -20.10 -12.84 -4.61
C GLY A 83 -19.08 -13.60 -3.76
N LEU A 84 -18.15 -12.89 -3.10
CA LEU A 84 -17.16 -13.54 -2.23
C LEU A 84 -17.84 -14.28 -1.08
N THR A 85 -17.47 -15.54 -0.86
CA THR A 85 -17.96 -16.41 0.21
C THR A 85 -16.81 -17.17 0.87
N GLY A 86 -17.13 -17.97 1.88
CA GLY A 86 -16.20 -18.85 2.58
C GLY A 86 -15.27 -18.12 3.54
N TRP A 87 -14.20 -18.80 3.92
CA TRP A 87 -13.33 -18.36 5.01
C TRP A 87 -12.84 -16.92 4.86
N LEU A 88 -12.50 -16.51 3.66
CA LEU A 88 -11.97 -15.16 3.41
C LEU A 88 -13.03 -14.07 3.60
N ALA A 89 -14.29 -14.36 3.20
CA ALA A 89 -15.41 -13.46 3.47
C ALA A 89 -15.70 -13.37 4.97
N ASP A 90 -15.70 -14.52 5.67
CA ASP A 90 -15.89 -14.58 7.11
C ASP A 90 -14.79 -13.83 7.86
N TYR A 91 -13.53 -13.96 7.43
CA TYR A 91 -12.40 -13.24 8.00
C TYR A 91 -12.53 -11.70 7.82
N VAL A 92 -12.89 -11.24 6.63
CA VAL A 92 -13.12 -9.80 6.38
C VAL A 92 -14.28 -9.28 7.24
N ASN A 93 -15.36 -10.07 7.39
CA ASN A 93 -16.49 -9.72 8.26
C ASN A 93 -16.10 -9.72 9.74
N HIS A 94 -15.32 -10.71 10.19
CA HIS A 94 -14.83 -10.79 11.57
C HIS A 94 -14.01 -9.56 11.99
N THR A 95 -13.29 -8.96 11.04
CA THR A 95 -12.43 -7.80 11.27
C THR A 95 -13.10 -6.45 10.96
N CYS A 96 -14.44 -6.44 10.75
CA CYS A 96 -15.18 -5.26 10.27
C CYS A 96 -15.12 -4.05 11.21
N GLU A 97 -14.91 -4.23 12.51
CA GLU A 97 -14.80 -3.14 13.49
C GLU A 97 -13.37 -2.58 13.63
N LEU A 98 -12.38 -3.24 13.06
CA LEU A 98 -11.02 -2.72 13.06
C LEU A 98 -10.92 -1.52 12.13
N LYS A 99 -10.02 -0.60 12.48
CA LYS A 99 -9.80 0.64 11.72
C LYS A 99 -9.31 0.38 10.29
N ALA A 100 -8.62 -0.73 10.06
CA ALA A 100 -8.04 -1.02 8.75
C ALA A 100 -9.11 -1.22 7.67
N PRO A 101 -8.87 -0.73 6.44
CA PRO A 101 -9.78 -0.97 5.32
C PRO A 101 -9.96 -2.46 5.01
N PRO A 102 -11.13 -2.90 4.52
CA PRO A 102 -11.40 -4.30 4.14
C PRO A 102 -10.39 -4.87 3.17
N ALA A 103 -9.85 -4.04 2.26
CA ALA A 103 -8.82 -4.43 1.31
C ALA A 103 -7.57 -5.00 1.98
N PHE A 104 -7.14 -4.42 3.12
CA PHE A 104 -5.97 -4.93 3.86
C PHE A 104 -6.27 -6.25 4.58
N HIS A 105 -7.46 -6.39 5.14
CA HIS A 105 -7.87 -7.67 5.72
C HIS A 105 -7.95 -8.77 4.67
N PHE A 106 -8.55 -8.49 3.52
CA PHE A 106 -8.59 -9.43 2.39
C PHE A 106 -7.18 -9.83 1.93
N ALA A 107 -6.29 -8.87 1.72
CA ALA A 107 -4.89 -9.11 1.34
C ALA A 107 -4.16 -10.01 2.35
N ASN A 108 -4.27 -9.67 3.64
CA ASN A 108 -3.66 -10.44 4.71
C ASN A 108 -4.24 -11.88 4.78
N GLY A 109 -5.54 -12.02 4.62
CA GLY A 109 -6.21 -13.33 4.56
C GLY A 109 -5.71 -14.20 3.41
N LEU A 110 -5.54 -13.63 2.20
CA LEU A 110 -4.94 -14.32 1.06
C LEU A 110 -3.52 -14.83 1.39
N ALA A 111 -2.69 -13.98 1.99
CA ALA A 111 -1.32 -14.35 2.35
C ALA A 111 -1.26 -15.45 3.41
N ILE A 112 -2.15 -15.40 4.41
CA ILE A 112 -2.25 -16.44 5.46
C ILE A 112 -2.66 -17.78 4.86
N ILE A 113 -3.70 -17.84 4.01
CA ILE A 113 -4.10 -19.08 3.32
C ILE A 113 -2.93 -19.59 2.47
N SER A 114 -2.29 -18.72 1.71
CA SER A 114 -1.11 -19.05 0.88
C SER A 114 0.03 -19.67 1.70
N ALA A 115 0.38 -19.06 2.84
CA ALA A 115 1.42 -19.57 3.73
C ALA A 115 1.05 -20.93 4.34
N ALA A 116 -0.20 -21.10 4.77
CA ALA A 116 -0.70 -22.33 5.38
C ALA A 116 -0.75 -23.52 4.41
N LEU A 117 -0.98 -23.26 3.12
CA LEU A 117 -0.90 -24.26 2.06
C LEU A 117 0.52 -24.72 1.76
N ARG A 118 1.51 -23.92 2.13
CA ARG A 118 2.92 -24.25 1.88
C ARG A 118 3.17 -24.53 0.40
N ARG A 119 3.75 -25.70 0.08
CA ARG A 119 3.96 -26.18 -1.29
C ARG A 119 3.15 -27.46 -1.55
N GLN A 120 1.88 -27.48 -1.18
CA GLN A 120 1.05 -28.69 -1.26
C GLN A 120 0.07 -28.66 -2.45
N VAL A 121 -0.32 -27.49 -2.95
CA VAL A 121 -1.30 -27.31 -4.02
C VAL A 121 -0.65 -26.56 -5.18
N PHE A 122 -0.97 -26.97 -6.41
CA PHE A 122 -0.43 -26.35 -7.62
C PHE A 122 -1.37 -26.53 -8.82
N ILE A 123 -1.32 -25.59 -9.77
CA ILE A 123 -1.90 -25.75 -11.11
C ILE A 123 -0.78 -26.21 -12.03
N ASP A 124 -1.02 -27.32 -12.75
CA ASP A 124 -0.10 -27.81 -13.78
C ASP A 124 -0.41 -27.13 -15.13
N GLN A 125 0.56 -26.38 -15.66
CA GLN A 125 0.49 -25.72 -16.96
C GLN A 125 1.30 -26.49 -18.03
N GLY A 126 1.58 -27.76 -17.81
CA GLY A 126 2.35 -28.61 -18.69
C GLY A 126 3.86 -28.36 -18.60
N TYR A 127 4.33 -27.20 -18.96
CA TYR A 127 5.77 -26.84 -18.92
C TYR A 127 6.23 -26.30 -17.57
N TYR A 128 5.32 -25.80 -16.75
CA TYR A 128 5.61 -25.25 -15.43
C TYR A 128 4.39 -25.39 -14.50
N GLN A 129 4.63 -25.21 -13.22
CA GLN A 129 3.61 -25.27 -12.20
C GLN A 129 3.40 -23.91 -11.56
N VAL A 130 2.14 -23.53 -11.34
CA VAL A 130 1.77 -22.31 -10.61
C VAL A 130 1.39 -22.68 -9.19
N TRP A 131 2.13 -22.13 -8.23
CA TRP A 131 1.92 -22.35 -6.79
C TRP A 131 1.17 -21.15 -6.17
N PRO A 132 0.34 -21.35 -5.14
CA PRO A 132 -0.46 -20.28 -4.54
C PRO A 132 0.33 -19.27 -3.69
N ALA A 133 1.64 -19.19 -3.88
CA ALA A 133 2.50 -18.27 -3.15
C ALA A 133 2.27 -16.83 -3.61
N VAL A 134 1.65 -16.00 -2.76
CA VAL A 134 1.38 -14.58 -3.03
C VAL A 134 2.20 -13.67 -2.12
N GLN A 135 2.58 -12.52 -2.65
CA GLN A 135 3.25 -11.46 -1.92
C GLN A 135 2.33 -10.23 -1.95
N VAL A 136 1.68 -9.93 -0.84
CA VAL A 136 0.77 -8.79 -0.73
C VAL A 136 1.49 -7.59 -0.12
N MET A 137 1.08 -6.39 -0.53
CA MET A 137 1.62 -5.15 -0.01
C MET A 137 0.49 -4.18 0.36
N ASN A 138 0.33 -3.90 1.65
CA ASN A 138 -0.62 -2.93 2.15
C ASN A 138 0.02 -1.54 2.14
N VAL A 139 -0.52 -0.63 1.34
CA VAL A 139 0.01 0.72 1.17
C VAL A 139 -1.01 1.76 1.64
N GLY A 140 -0.58 2.65 2.51
CA GLY A 140 -1.43 3.74 2.98
C GLY A 140 -0.74 4.61 4.04
N PRO A 141 -1.30 5.78 4.38
CA PRO A 141 -0.73 6.71 5.34
C PRO A 141 -0.42 6.07 6.70
N SER A 142 0.68 6.50 7.31
CA SER A 142 1.10 6.00 8.63
C SER A 142 0.12 6.43 9.72
N GLY A 143 -0.18 5.54 10.68
CA GLY A 143 -1.07 5.78 11.82
C GLY A 143 -2.55 5.95 11.47
N ARG A 144 -2.91 6.15 10.20
CA ARG A 144 -4.27 6.43 9.76
C ARG A 144 -5.04 5.19 9.34
N THR A 145 -4.41 4.28 8.63
CA THR A 145 -5.06 3.11 8.02
C THR A 145 -4.91 1.80 8.78
N GLY A 146 -4.27 1.77 9.94
CA GLY A 146 -4.20 0.59 10.82
C GLY A 146 -3.57 -0.67 10.19
N LYS A 147 -2.66 -0.51 9.20
CA LYS A 147 -2.02 -1.61 8.46
C LYS A 147 -1.39 -2.66 9.37
N SER A 148 -0.50 -2.23 10.28
CA SER A 148 0.24 -3.14 11.16
C SER A 148 -0.71 -3.92 12.06
N THR A 149 -1.69 -3.25 12.68
CA THR A 149 -2.72 -3.92 13.51
C THR A 149 -3.48 -5.01 12.73
N ALA A 150 -3.87 -4.72 11.48
CA ALA A 150 -4.56 -5.70 10.64
C ALA A 150 -3.68 -6.90 10.30
N SER A 151 -2.40 -6.65 9.99
CA SER A 151 -1.47 -7.73 9.63
C SER A 151 -1.06 -8.56 10.85
N GLU A 152 -0.79 -7.91 11.99
CA GLU A 152 -0.50 -8.60 13.25
C GLU A 152 -1.67 -9.49 13.67
N TYR A 153 -2.90 -8.99 13.58
CA TYR A 153 -4.08 -9.79 13.89
C TYR A 153 -4.17 -11.02 12.99
N ALA A 154 -3.94 -10.89 11.67
CA ALA A 154 -3.94 -12.01 10.74
C ALA A 154 -2.88 -13.06 11.10
N VAL A 155 -1.66 -12.61 11.40
CA VAL A 155 -0.55 -13.50 11.79
C VAL A 155 -0.84 -14.21 13.11
N HIS A 156 -1.31 -13.50 14.14
CA HIS A 156 -1.66 -14.08 15.43
C HIS A 156 -2.80 -15.11 15.31
N LEU A 157 -3.82 -14.81 14.51
CA LEU A 157 -4.92 -15.75 14.26
C LEU A 157 -4.42 -17.08 13.69
N ALA A 158 -3.41 -17.02 12.79
CA ALA A 158 -2.86 -18.21 12.14
C ALA A 158 -1.82 -18.96 12.99
N LEU A 159 -1.07 -18.25 13.86
CA LEU A 159 -0.16 -18.89 14.80
C LEU A 159 -0.90 -19.59 15.94
N GLY A 160 -2.09 -19.11 16.32
CA GLY A 160 -2.89 -19.63 17.40
C GLY A 160 -2.28 -19.37 18.79
N GLU A 161 -2.98 -19.80 19.86
CA GLU A 161 -2.53 -19.64 21.25
C GLU A 161 -1.28 -20.45 21.59
N ALA A 162 -1.03 -21.55 20.85
CA ALA A 162 0.12 -22.43 21.07
C ALA A 162 1.44 -21.89 20.45
N GLY A 163 1.39 -20.73 19.81
CA GLY A 163 2.55 -20.10 19.18
C GLY A 163 3.18 -20.95 18.06
N GLU A 164 4.50 -20.83 17.88
CA GLU A 164 5.21 -21.48 16.76
C GLU A 164 5.15 -23.01 16.78
N ALA A 165 5.00 -23.64 17.95
CA ALA A 165 5.03 -25.11 18.08
C ALA A 165 3.91 -25.83 17.30
N GLN A 166 2.77 -25.18 17.09
CA GLN A 166 1.63 -25.72 16.33
C GLN A 166 1.28 -24.83 15.11
N SER A 167 2.15 -23.91 14.75
CA SER A 167 1.95 -23.00 13.64
C SER A 167 1.66 -23.73 12.33
N LEU A 168 0.78 -23.14 11.54
CA LEU A 168 0.43 -23.64 10.20
C LEU A 168 1.58 -23.45 9.19
N PHE A 169 2.45 -22.49 9.43
CA PHE A 169 3.58 -22.14 8.59
C PHE A 169 4.79 -21.69 9.44
N ASN A 170 5.95 -21.61 8.83
CA ASN A 170 7.13 -21.01 9.43
C ASN A 170 7.01 -19.48 9.31
N LEU A 171 7.16 -18.76 10.42
CA LEU A 171 7.32 -17.30 10.36
C LEU A 171 8.78 -16.99 10.05
N LEU A 172 9.02 -16.28 8.95
CA LEU A 172 10.37 -15.93 8.50
C LEU A 172 10.84 -14.63 9.17
N PRO A 173 12.14 -14.42 9.36
CA PRO A 173 12.68 -13.22 9.97
C PRO A 173 12.30 -11.97 9.18
N ASP A 174 11.78 -10.96 9.87
CA ASP A 174 11.40 -9.64 9.36
C ASP A 174 12.53 -8.60 9.44
N GLU A 175 13.68 -8.99 10.00
CA GLU A 175 14.89 -8.20 10.04
C GLU A 175 16.07 -8.98 9.42
N GLY A 176 16.94 -8.23 8.72
CA GLY A 176 18.16 -8.82 8.18
C GLY A 176 18.32 -8.61 6.67
N SER A 177 19.39 -9.19 6.13
CA SER A 177 19.73 -9.09 4.71
C SER A 177 19.02 -10.19 3.89
N GLY A 178 18.93 -10.00 2.56
CA GLY A 178 18.51 -11.07 1.65
C GLY A 178 19.33 -12.35 1.78
N GLU A 179 20.55 -12.24 2.28
CA GLU A 179 21.43 -13.35 2.59
C GLU A 179 20.97 -14.14 3.84
N ALA A 180 20.53 -13.43 4.89
CA ALA A 180 19.99 -14.04 6.09
C ALA A 180 18.69 -14.81 5.78
N LEU A 181 17.80 -14.21 4.98
CA LEU A 181 16.57 -14.88 4.53
C LEU A 181 16.86 -16.16 3.74
N LYS A 182 17.83 -16.13 2.81
CA LYS A 182 18.25 -17.33 2.06
C LYS A 182 18.80 -18.42 2.98
N THR A 183 19.57 -18.03 3.99
CA THR A 183 20.13 -18.96 4.96
C THR A 183 19.05 -19.64 5.78
N GLU A 184 18.06 -18.86 6.27
CA GLU A 184 16.92 -19.41 7.01
C GLU A 184 16.13 -20.40 6.14
N LEU A 185 15.78 -20.02 4.92
CA LEU A 185 15.09 -20.90 3.97
C LEU A 185 15.89 -22.17 3.65
N SER A 186 17.24 -22.08 3.60
CA SER A 186 18.10 -23.26 3.44
C SER A 186 18.08 -24.19 4.67
N GLN A 187 18.01 -23.61 5.88
CA GLN A 187 17.89 -24.38 7.13
C GLN A 187 16.52 -25.07 7.22
N LEU A 188 15.43 -24.36 6.90
CA LEU A 188 14.09 -24.95 6.82
C LEU A 188 14.06 -26.10 5.80
N SER A 189 14.65 -25.89 4.63
CA SER A 189 14.75 -26.92 3.60
C SER A 189 15.50 -28.18 4.08
N ARG A 190 16.54 -28.02 4.91
CA ARG A 190 17.26 -29.16 5.50
C ARG A 190 16.44 -29.88 6.57
N LYS A 191 15.70 -29.13 7.39
CA LYS A 191 14.90 -29.67 8.51
C LYS A 191 13.60 -30.34 8.05
N GLN A 192 12.91 -29.72 7.08
CA GLN A 192 11.52 -30.07 6.71
C GLN A 192 11.38 -30.56 5.27
N GLY A 193 12.46 -30.53 4.47
CA GLY A 193 12.42 -30.88 3.06
C GLY A 193 11.90 -29.77 2.14
N GLU A 194 11.47 -28.63 2.70
CA GLU A 194 10.90 -27.51 1.98
C GLU A 194 11.33 -26.16 2.55
N ALA A 195 11.43 -25.15 1.70
CA ALA A 195 11.74 -23.76 2.02
C ALA A 195 10.45 -22.93 1.94
N THR A 196 9.57 -23.10 2.94
CA THR A 196 8.24 -22.47 2.95
C THR A 196 8.03 -21.64 4.20
N GLY A 197 7.21 -20.59 4.10
CA GLY A 197 6.85 -19.76 5.23
C GLY A 197 6.12 -18.48 4.85
N LEU A 198 5.80 -17.71 5.88
CA LEU A 198 5.28 -16.35 5.78
C LEU A 198 6.39 -15.37 6.15
N LEU A 199 6.68 -14.44 5.27
CA LEU A 199 7.47 -13.26 5.55
C LEU A 199 6.51 -12.11 5.91
N TYR A 200 6.42 -11.76 7.19
CA TYR A 200 5.64 -10.62 7.64
C TYR A 200 6.57 -9.45 7.95
N VAL A 201 6.40 -8.35 7.25
CA VAL A 201 7.19 -7.13 7.40
C VAL A 201 6.27 -5.99 7.81
N SER A 202 6.33 -5.62 9.09
CA SER A 202 5.50 -4.57 9.68
C SER A 202 5.79 -3.19 9.09
N GLU A 203 7.04 -2.94 8.66
CA GLU A 203 7.46 -1.71 7.98
C GLU A 203 8.54 -2.00 6.93
N MET A 204 8.14 -1.92 5.66
CA MET A 204 9.02 -2.25 4.54
C MET A 204 10.28 -1.39 4.48
N ALA A 205 10.20 -0.15 4.96
CA ALA A 205 11.34 0.75 5.00
C ALA A 205 12.47 0.26 5.91
N THR A 206 12.11 -0.20 7.11
CA THR A 206 13.08 -0.75 8.08
C THR A 206 13.69 -2.05 7.54
N PHE A 207 12.85 -2.91 6.94
CA PHE A 207 13.28 -4.17 6.35
C PHE A 207 14.21 -3.98 5.15
N MET A 208 13.93 -3.01 4.28
CA MET A 208 14.79 -2.71 3.14
C MET A 208 16.13 -2.09 3.55
N GLY A 209 16.18 -1.31 4.64
CA GLY A 209 17.42 -0.71 5.14
C GLY A 209 18.04 0.33 4.20
N LYS A 210 19.36 0.52 4.28
CA LYS A 210 20.09 1.47 3.42
C LYS A 210 20.25 0.94 2.00
N GLN A 211 20.27 1.82 1.02
CA GLN A 211 20.23 1.53 -0.44
C GLN A 211 21.22 0.46 -0.93
N GLU A 212 22.40 0.34 -0.33
CA GLU A 212 23.44 -0.61 -0.77
C GLU A 212 23.05 -2.08 -0.57
N TYR A 213 22.17 -2.38 0.40
CA TYR A 213 21.70 -3.75 0.68
C TYR A 213 20.38 -4.10 -0.02
N ASN A 214 19.66 -3.10 -0.52
CA ASN A 214 18.34 -3.25 -1.09
C ASN A 214 18.30 -4.10 -2.36
N ALA A 215 19.29 -3.97 -3.23
CA ALA A 215 19.31 -4.68 -4.51
C ALA A 215 19.30 -6.21 -4.32
N THR A 216 20.08 -6.73 -3.37
CA THR A 216 20.13 -8.17 -3.09
C THR A 216 18.83 -8.69 -2.46
N LEU A 217 18.20 -7.89 -1.62
CA LEU A 217 16.94 -8.26 -0.98
C LEU A 217 15.79 -8.25 -2.00
N ILE A 218 15.68 -7.20 -2.82
CA ILE A 218 14.70 -7.10 -3.92
C ILE A 218 14.85 -8.28 -4.88
N GLN A 219 16.08 -8.60 -5.29
CA GLN A 219 16.34 -9.75 -6.14
C GLN A 219 15.92 -11.06 -5.47
N THR A 220 16.17 -11.20 -4.15
CA THR A 220 15.75 -12.38 -3.40
C THR A 220 14.23 -12.53 -3.39
N LEU A 221 13.49 -11.47 -3.06
CA LEU A 221 12.04 -11.46 -3.05
C LEU A 221 11.45 -11.74 -4.44
N THR A 222 12.07 -11.16 -5.48
CA THR A 222 11.72 -11.42 -6.89
C THR A 222 11.88 -12.89 -7.25
N ASP A 223 12.98 -13.51 -6.85
CA ASP A 223 13.25 -14.92 -7.09
C ASP A 223 12.30 -15.87 -6.34
N LEU A 224 11.89 -15.49 -5.11
CA LEU A 224 10.97 -16.29 -4.29
C LEU A 224 9.56 -16.36 -4.88
N PHE A 225 9.14 -15.37 -5.66
CA PHE A 225 7.85 -15.38 -6.35
C PHE A 225 7.71 -16.58 -7.30
N ASP A 226 8.77 -16.99 -7.98
CA ASP A 226 8.72 -18.06 -8.97
C ASP A 226 8.51 -19.45 -8.35
N SER A 227 8.59 -19.57 -7.02
CA SER A 227 8.35 -20.82 -6.27
C SER A 227 9.11 -22.02 -6.86
N ARG A 228 10.40 -21.83 -7.13
CA ARG A 228 11.24 -22.81 -7.81
C ARG A 228 11.35 -24.13 -7.04
N LEU A 229 11.51 -25.24 -7.74
CA LEU A 229 11.73 -26.57 -7.12
C LEU A 229 13.00 -26.59 -6.31
N GLU A 230 14.06 -26.00 -6.84
CA GLU A 230 15.37 -25.95 -6.19
C GLU A 230 16.14 -24.69 -6.57
N LYS A 231 16.86 -24.13 -5.58
CA LYS A 231 17.87 -23.10 -5.77
C LYS A 231 19.14 -23.47 -5.01
N ARG A 232 20.27 -23.44 -5.70
CA ARG A 232 21.59 -23.72 -5.13
C ARG A 232 22.39 -22.44 -5.05
N ARG A 233 23.14 -22.30 -3.98
CA ARG A 233 24.04 -21.17 -3.75
C ARG A 233 25.33 -21.66 -3.13
N ARG A 234 26.45 -21.08 -3.53
CA ARG A 234 27.77 -21.32 -2.93
C ARG A 234 28.27 -20.04 -2.27
N THR A 235 28.59 -20.11 -0.99
CA THR A 235 29.19 -19.01 -0.25
C THR A 235 30.55 -19.40 0.28
N GLY A 236 31.48 -18.45 0.33
CA GLY A 236 32.82 -18.71 0.86
C GLY A 236 32.80 -19.13 2.35
N ALA A 237 31.91 -18.52 3.13
CA ALA A 237 31.86 -18.76 4.57
C ALA A 237 31.03 -19.99 5.01
N ARG A 238 29.97 -20.36 4.24
CA ARG A 238 28.98 -21.39 4.63
C ARG A 238 28.89 -22.56 3.65
N GLY A 239 29.73 -22.59 2.63
CA GLY A 239 29.77 -23.66 1.64
C GLY A 239 28.54 -23.67 0.70
N ASN A 240 28.03 -24.86 0.40
CA ASN A 240 26.89 -25.04 -0.50
C ASN A 240 25.58 -24.99 0.27
N GLU A 241 24.79 -23.95 0.06
CA GLU A 241 23.41 -23.83 0.53
C GLU A 241 22.44 -24.29 -0.55
N ARG A 242 21.39 -25.00 -0.14
CA ARG A 242 20.42 -25.58 -1.03
C ARG A 242 19.00 -25.37 -0.47
N MET A 243 18.18 -24.68 -1.21
CA MET A 243 16.75 -24.50 -0.92
C MET A 243 15.96 -25.39 -1.86
N LYS A 244 15.10 -26.25 -1.32
CA LYS A 244 14.22 -27.11 -2.08
C LYS A 244 12.77 -26.77 -1.78
N ASN A 245 11.91 -27.04 -2.75
CA ASN A 245 10.45 -26.87 -2.57
C ASN A 245 10.09 -25.48 -2.04
N ILE A 246 10.52 -24.45 -2.76
CA ILE A 246 10.37 -23.06 -2.34
C ILE A 246 8.92 -22.61 -2.55
N ALA A 247 8.27 -22.10 -1.49
CA ALA A 247 7.00 -21.36 -1.58
C ALA A 247 6.90 -20.40 -0.39
N VAL A 248 7.06 -19.12 -0.63
CA VAL A 248 7.07 -18.07 0.38
C VAL A 248 5.95 -17.09 0.09
N ALA A 249 5.00 -16.99 1.02
CA ALA A 249 4.04 -15.91 1.05
C ALA A 249 4.63 -14.70 1.79
N ALA A 250 4.16 -13.50 1.46
CA ALA A 250 4.61 -12.31 2.16
C ALA A 250 3.49 -11.31 2.41
N ILE A 251 3.57 -10.61 3.55
CA ILE A 251 2.79 -9.43 3.89
C ILE A 251 3.77 -8.29 4.12
N PHE A 252 3.71 -7.27 3.29
CA PHE A 252 4.48 -6.04 3.43
C PHE A 252 3.55 -4.89 3.81
N ASN A 253 3.92 -4.12 4.81
CA ASN A 253 3.26 -2.85 5.10
C ASN A 253 4.20 -1.70 4.76
N THR A 254 3.68 -0.69 4.10
CA THR A 254 4.43 0.53 3.78
C THR A 254 3.51 1.74 3.76
N ASN A 255 4.09 2.93 3.85
CA ASN A 255 3.39 4.17 3.56
C ASN A 255 3.93 4.78 2.27
N GLU A 256 3.20 5.75 1.74
CA GLU A 256 3.53 6.42 0.47
C GLU A 256 4.92 7.08 0.52
N GLU A 257 5.29 7.69 1.64
CA GLU A 257 6.55 8.43 1.81
C GLU A 257 7.76 7.50 1.82
N TRP A 258 7.64 6.38 2.54
CA TRP A 258 8.71 5.40 2.70
C TRP A 258 8.91 4.52 1.47
N ALA A 259 7.83 4.19 0.79
CA ALA A 259 7.93 3.43 -0.46
C ALA A 259 8.83 4.15 -1.48
N ILE A 260 8.84 5.51 -1.45
CA ILE A 260 9.68 6.34 -2.31
C ILE A 260 11.16 6.32 -1.87
N GLU A 261 11.40 6.29 -0.56
CA GLU A 261 12.76 6.36 -0.01
C GLU A 261 13.48 5.01 -0.04
N ALA A 262 12.72 3.94 0.19
CA ALA A 262 13.28 2.60 0.35
C ALA A 262 13.38 1.81 -0.96
N ILE A 263 12.51 2.09 -1.96
CA ILE A 263 12.45 1.29 -3.17
C ILE A 263 13.17 2.05 -4.30
N PRO A 264 14.29 1.53 -4.82
CA PRO A 264 14.98 2.15 -5.93
C PRO A 264 14.13 2.11 -7.20
N SER A 265 14.24 3.14 -8.03
CA SER A 265 13.50 3.22 -9.31
C SER A 265 13.75 2.01 -10.22
N SER A 266 14.94 1.42 -10.16
CA SER A 266 15.27 0.19 -10.89
C SER A 266 14.44 -1.03 -10.48
N ALA A 267 13.88 -1.06 -9.27
CA ALA A 267 13.01 -2.15 -8.83
C ALA A 267 11.66 -2.16 -9.56
N PHE A 268 11.21 -1.03 -10.06
CA PHE A 268 9.99 -0.93 -10.87
C PHE A 268 10.20 -1.56 -12.24
N GLY A 269 11.26 -1.18 -12.96
CA GLY A 269 11.62 -1.79 -14.25
C GLY A 269 12.12 -3.23 -14.12
N GLY A 270 12.68 -3.61 -12.96
CA GLY A 270 13.21 -4.95 -12.67
C GLY A 270 12.17 -6.05 -12.40
N GLY A 271 10.88 -5.74 -12.54
CA GLY A 271 9.79 -6.72 -12.40
C GLY A 271 9.45 -7.11 -10.97
N PHE A 272 10.02 -6.49 -9.92
CA PHE A 272 9.68 -6.75 -8.52
C PHE A 272 8.23 -6.35 -8.23
N PHE A 273 7.84 -5.13 -8.61
CA PHE A 273 6.48 -4.64 -8.39
C PHE A 273 5.41 -5.45 -9.13
N GLY A 274 5.71 -5.93 -10.31
CA GLY A 274 4.78 -6.80 -11.04
C GLY A 274 4.49 -8.13 -10.32
N ARG A 275 5.31 -8.50 -9.35
CA ARG A 275 5.16 -9.72 -8.54
C ARG A 275 4.40 -9.50 -7.23
N LEU A 276 4.22 -8.25 -6.82
CA LEU A 276 3.44 -7.90 -5.64
C LEU A 276 1.97 -7.73 -6.00
N LEU A 277 1.10 -8.00 -5.03
CA LEU A 277 -0.31 -7.60 -5.06
C LEU A 277 -0.46 -6.36 -4.14
N PRO A 278 -0.37 -5.14 -4.67
CA PRO A 278 -0.43 -3.94 -3.87
C PRO A 278 -1.89 -3.53 -3.63
N PHE A 279 -2.28 -3.50 -2.37
CA PHE A 279 -3.55 -2.97 -1.91
C PHE A 279 -3.32 -1.55 -1.39
N TYR A 280 -3.78 -0.55 -2.15
CA TYR A 280 -3.58 0.86 -1.82
C TYR A 280 -4.85 1.47 -1.26
N GLN A 281 -4.72 2.10 -0.08
CA GLN A 281 -5.80 2.86 0.56
C GLN A 281 -5.24 4.13 1.20
N HIS A 282 -5.76 5.29 0.79
CA HIS A 282 -5.24 6.59 1.22
C HIS A 282 -5.87 7.09 2.53
N ASP A 283 -6.99 6.52 2.94
CA ASP A 283 -7.74 6.91 4.13
C ASP A 283 -8.62 5.76 4.64
N THR A 284 -9.29 6.00 5.75
CA THR A 284 -10.35 5.17 6.30
C THR A 284 -11.25 6.02 7.21
N ASP A 285 -12.55 5.78 7.17
CA ASP A 285 -13.54 6.33 8.08
C ASP A 285 -14.01 5.29 9.11
N ARG A 286 -13.38 4.11 9.09
CA ARG A 286 -13.74 2.95 9.90
C ARG A 286 -13.01 2.96 11.25
N GLY A 287 -13.52 2.16 12.13
CA GLY A 287 -12.92 1.84 13.41
C GLY A 287 -13.82 2.19 14.59
N SER A 288 -13.93 1.24 15.49
CA SER A 288 -14.56 1.42 16.80
C SER A 288 -13.51 1.85 17.81
N ALA A 289 -13.89 2.71 18.77
CA ALA A 289 -13.02 3.05 19.92
C ALA A 289 -12.69 1.83 20.79
N ARG A 290 -13.57 0.85 20.78
CA ARG A 290 -13.44 -0.45 21.49
C ARG A 290 -13.90 -1.56 20.56
N PRO A 291 -13.07 -1.92 19.54
CA PRO A 291 -13.48 -2.90 18.55
C PRO A 291 -13.71 -4.26 19.20
N LYS A 292 -14.80 -4.92 18.82
CA LYS A 292 -15.14 -6.27 19.22
C LYS A 292 -15.44 -7.08 17.98
N PRO A 293 -14.86 -8.29 17.84
CA PRO A 293 -15.23 -9.14 16.73
C PRO A 293 -16.72 -9.51 16.83
N PRO A 294 -17.47 -9.55 15.72
CA PRO A 294 -18.89 -9.90 15.71
C PRO A 294 -19.18 -11.34 16.14
N PHE A 295 -18.17 -12.21 16.04
CA PHE A 295 -18.22 -13.60 16.50
C PHE A 295 -16.82 -14.06 16.95
N PRO A 296 -16.71 -15.14 17.77
CA PRO A 296 -15.43 -15.69 18.20
C PRO A 296 -14.58 -16.17 17.02
N PRO A 297 -13.22 -16.09 17.08
CA PRO A 297 -12.34 -16.51 15.98
C PRO A 297 -12.24 -18.03 15.81
N THR A 298 -12.91 -18.83 16.67
CA THR A 298 -12.78 -20.29 16.73
C THR A 298 -13.00 -20.97 15.37
N GLU A 299 -14.05 -20.57 14.63
CA GLU A 299 -14.35 -21.14 13.31
C GLU A 299 -13.31 -20.74 12.27
N LEU A 300 -12.77 -19.53 12.35
CA LEU A 300 -11.69 -19.09 11.48
C LEU A 300 -10.42 -19.90 11.71
N VAL A 301 -10.04 -20.12 12.97
CA VAL A 301 -8.88 -20.94 13.35
C VAL A 301 -9.08 -22.39 12.91
N ALA A 302 -10.27 -22.97 13.16
CA ALA A 302 -10.61 -24.31 12.70
C ALA A 302 -10.54 -24.41 11.17
N GLY A 303 -11.01 -23.40 10.45
CA GLY A 303 -10.91 -23.30 9.00
C GLY A 303 -9.46 -23.34 8.52
N LEU A 304 -8.59 -22.51 9.08
CA LEU A 304 -7.16 -22.50 8.75
C LEU A 304 -6.49 -23.86 9.02
N THR A 305 -6.85 -24.51 10.11
CA THR A 305 -6.30 -25.85 10.45
C THR A 305 -6.64 -26.89 9.38
N ARG A 306 -7.79 -26.78 8.71
CA ARG A 306 -8.18 -27.68 7.61
C ARG A 306 -7.28 -27.54 6.38
N LEU A 307 -6.62 -26.40 6.16
CA LEU A 307 -5.71 -26.18 5.03
C LEU A 307 -4.55 -27.18 5.00
N ARG A 308 -4.12 -27.70 6.16
CA ARG A 308 -3.06 -28.74 6.26
C ARG A 308 -3.37 -30.02 5.49
N PHE A 309 -4.65 -30.29 5.23
CA PHE A 309 -5.12 -31.52 4.60
C PHE A 309 -5.41 -31.34 3.11
N ILE A 310 -5.31 -30.11 2.59
CA ILE A 310 -5.51 -29.80 1.17
C ILE A 310 -4.18 -29.96 0.45
N LYS A 311 -4.13 -30.87 -0.53
CA LYS A 311 -2.91 -31.15 -1.30
C LYS A 311 -3.26 -31.63 -2.72
N GLY A 312 -2.26 -31.68 -3.57
CA GLY A 312 -2.41 -32.21 -4.93
C GLY A 312 -2.69 -31.10 -5.99
N PRO A 313 -3.06 -31.50 -7.19
CA PRO A 313 -3.29 -30.57 -8.27
C PRO A 313 -4.54 -29.73 -8.05
N ALA A 314 -4.46 -28.46 -8.38
CA ALA A 314 -5.61 -27.60 -8.60
C ALA A 314 -5.97 -27.63 -10.09
N VAL A 315 -7.21 -28.05 -10.37
CA VAL A 315 -7.68 -28.31 -11.73
C VAL A 315 -8.79 -27.31 -12.08
N LEU A 316 -8.64 -26.66 -13.23
CA LEU A 316 -9.69 -25.79 -13.77
C LEU A 316 -10.81 -26.68 -14.33
N THR A 317 -12.07 -26.25 -14.13
CA THR A 317 -13.18 -26.87 -14.88
C THR A 317 -13.11 -26.48 -16.36
N ALA A 318 -13.79 -27.18 -17.23
CA ALA A 318 -13.81 -26.86 -18.66
C ALA A 318 -14.30 -25.44 -18.95
N GLU A 319 -15.25 -24.94 -18.16
CA GLU A 319 -15.73 -23.56 -18.20
C GLU A 319 -14.64 -22.59 -17.74
N ALA A 320 -13.91 -22.92 -16.68
CA ALA A 320 -12.81 -22.12 -16.16
C ALA A 320 -11.64 -22.07 -17.15
N GLU A 321 -11.30 -23.18 -17.81
CA GLU A 321 -10.29 -23.21 -18.87
C GLU A 321 -10.69 -22.32 -20.05
N THR A 322 -11.93 -22.45 -20.53
CA THR A 322 -12.46 -21.61 -21.60
C THR A 322 -12.41 -20.13 -21.27
N TRP A 323 -12.83 -19.78 -20.03
CA TRP A 323 -12.80 -18.41 -19.55
C TRP A 323 -11.36 -17.88 -19.45
N TYR A 324 -10.46 -18.67 -18.85
CA TYR A 324 -9.05 -18.28 -18.69
C TYR A 324 -8.36 -18.08 -20.04
N ASP A 325 -8.58 -18.97 -21.01
CA ASP A 325 -8.00 -18.85 -22.36
C ASP A 325 -8.48 -17.58 -23.08
N ALA A 326 -9.76 -17.26 -22.95
CA ALA A 326 -10.32 -16.02 -23.50
C ALA A 326 -9.67 -14.80 -22.85
N ARG A 327 -9.60 -14.79 -21.52
CA ARG A 327 -9.01 -13.69 -20.74
C ARG A 327 -7.52 -13.53 -20.99
N TYR A 328 -6.78 -14.63 -21.09
CA TYR A 328 -5.36 -14.63 -21.45
C TYR A 328 -5.13 -13.96 -22.81
N LYS A 329 -5.93 -14.32 -23.83
CA LYS A 329 -5.85 -13.70 -25.16
C LYS A 329 -6.17 -12.21 -25.14
N GLU A 330 -7.09 -11.76 -24.30
CA GLU A 330 -7.38 -10.33 -24.11
C GLU A 330 -6.16 -9.60 -23.49
N LEU A 331 -5.55 -10.18 -22.47
CA LEU A 331 -4.36 -9.61 -21.81
C LEU A 331 -3.17 -9.51 -22.78
N GLU A 332 -2.97 -10.51 -23.65
CA GLU A 332 -1.89 -10.51 -24.65
C GLU A 332 -2.12 -9.50 -25.78
N ARG A 333 -3.38 -9.21 -26.11
CA ARG A 333 -3.73 -8.25 -27.17
C ARG A 333 -3.79 -6.80 -26.68
N GLY A 334 -4.13 -6.63 -25.42
CA GLY A 334 -4.31 -5.31 -24.79
C GLY A 334 -3.09 -4.93 -23.97
N TRP A 335 -2.55 -3.73 -24.22
CA TRP A 335 -1.47 -3.16 -23.41
C TRP A 335 -1.98 -1.90 -22.74
N PRO A 336 -1.62 -1.65 -21.47
CA PRO A 336 -1.98 -0.41 -20.82
C PRO A 336 -1.29 0.77 -21.50
N GLU A 337 -2.00 1.87 -21.69
CA GLU A 337 -1.43 3.12 -22.19
C GLU A 337 -0.32 3.66 -21.28
N ASP A 338 -0.48 3.44 -19.97
CA ASP A 338 0.54 3.77 -18.99
C ASP A 338 1.59 2.65 -18.91
N GLU A 339 2.75 2.85 -19.55
CA GLU A 339 3.84 1.88 -19.58
C GLU A 339 4.33 1.46 -18.18
N ARG A 340 4.10 2.28 -17.16
CA ARG A 340 4.45 1.94 -15.76
C ARG A 340 3.70 0.72 -15.26
N LEU A 341 2.53 0.43 -15.82
CA LEU A 341 1.70 -0.73 -15.47
C LEU A 341 2.20 -2.03 -16.11
N LEU A 342 3.05 -1.98 -17.14
CA LEU A 342 3.52 -3.16 -17.88
C LEU A 342 4.08 -4.26 -16.97
N PRO A 343 4.95 -3.99 -15.97
CA PRO A 343 5.50 -5.04 -15.13
C PRO A 343 4.44 -5.82 -14.34
N PHE A 344 3.35 -5.18 -13.96
CA PHE A 344 2.21 -5.84 -13.32
C PHE A 344 1.30 -6.52 -14.35
N TRP A 345 1.02 -5.83 -15.46
CA TRP A 345 0.17 -6.34 -16.55
C TRP A 345 0.64 -7.69 -17.08
N GLU A 346 1.93 -7.84 -17.37
CA GLU A 346 2.55 -9.06 -17.83
C GLU A 346 2.38 -10.25 -16.87
N ARG A 347 1.97 -10.00 -15.64
CA ARG A 347 1.79 -11.02 -14.59
C ARG A 347 0.36 -11.21 -14.14
N VAL A 348 -0.58 -10.46 -14.70
CA VAL A 348 -2.00 -10.58 -14.38
C VAL A 348 -2.49 -12.00 -14.60
N SER A 349 -2.08 -12.68 -15.68
CA SER A 349 -2.46 -14.07 -15.97
C SER A 349 -2.02 -15.05 -14.88
N VAL A 350 -0.80 -14.89 -14.33
CA VAL A 350 -0.31 -15.73 -13.23
C VAL A 350 -1.00 -15.36 -11.90
N HIS A 351 -1.23 -14.08 -11.66
CA HIS A 351 -1.98 -13.62 -10.49
C HIS A 351 -3.43 -14.14 -10.51
N LEU A 352 -4.09 -14.17 -11.67
CA LEU A 352 -5.43 -14.76 -11.83
C LEU A 352 -5.47 -16.20 -11.34
N LEU A 353 -4.53 -17.02 -11.79
CA LEU A 353 -4.46 -18.42 -11.37
C LEU A 353 -4.19 -18.56 -9.87
N ARG A 354 -3.27 -17.77 -9.32
CA ARG A 354 -2.92 -17.82 -7.88
C ARG A 354 -4.09 -17.37 -7.00
N VAL A 355 -4.67 -16.21 -7.30
CA VAL A 355 -5.79 -15.66 -6.52
C VAL A 355 -7.03 -16.53 -6.71
N GLY A 356 -7.35 -16.96 -7.93
CA GLY A 356 -8.47 -17.87 -8.19
C GLY A 356 -8.36 -19.19 -7.44
N MET A 357 -7.16 -19.78 -7.36
CA MET A 357 -6.89 -20.99 -6.56
C MET A 357 -7.11 -20.73 -5.06
N LEU A 358 -6.62 -19.60 -4.52
CA LEU A 358 -6.82 -19.26 -3.12
C LEU A 358 -8.28 -18.97 -2.79
N LEU A 359 -9.04 -18.35 -3.71
CA LEU A 359 -10.46 -18.11 -3.56
C LEU A 359 -11.26 -19.43 -3.57
N SER A 360 -10.97 -20.35 -4.50
CA SER A 360 -11.59 -21.67 -4.53
C SER A 360 -11.35 -22.43 -3.22
N ILE A 361 -10.13 -22.43 -2.71
CA ILE A 361 -9.78 -23.08 -1.44
C ILE A 361 -10.50 -22.40 -0.27
N SER A 362 -10.53 -21.07 -0.23
CA SER A 362 -11.23 -20.30 0.80
C SER A 362 -12.71 -20.64 0.87
N GLN A 363 -13.35 -20.86 -0.26
CA GLN A 363 -14.78 -21.20 -0.37
C GLN A 363 -15.07 -22.66 0.00
N ASN A 364 -14.12 -23.55 -0.18
CA ASN A 364 -14.30 -24.96 0.10
C ASN A 364 -13.07 -25.58 0.80
N LEU A 365 -12.99 -25.40 2.10
CA LEU A 365 -11.96 -25.98 2.97
C LEU A 365 -12.12 -27.51 3.16
N GLY A 366 -13.13 -28.12 2.55
CA GLY A 366 -13.36 -29.55 2.57
C GLY A 366 -12.59 -30.35 1.49
N GLN A 367 -11.99 -29.66 0.52
CA GLN A 367 -11.17 -30.29 -0.53
C GLN A 367 -9.96 -31.03 0.08
N ARG A 368 -9.49 -32.10 -0.56
CA ARG A 368 -8.40 -32.92 -0.01
C ARG A 368 -7.29 -33.16 -1.04
N ASP A 369 -7.43 -34.15 -1.90
CA ASP A 369 -6.38 -34.62 -2.81
C ASP A 369 -6.35 -33.87 -4.15
N SER A 370 -7.30 -33.00 -4.40
CA SER A 370 -7.34 -32.06 -5.51
C SER A 370 -8.18 -30.85 -5.16
N VAL A 371 -7.88 -29.73 -5.82
CA VAL A 371 -8.64 -28.48 -5.72
C VAL A 371 -9.32 -28.23 -7.04
N ARG A 372 -10.63 -27.94 -7.02
CA ARG A 372 -11.39 -27.60 -8.21
C ARG A 372 -11.57 -26.09 -8.32
N ILE A 373 -11.13 -25.51 -9.43
CA ILE A 373 -11.24 -24.08 -9.72
C ILE A 373 -12.35 -23.87 -10.73
N GLU A 374 -13.41 -23.20 -10.33
CA GLU A 374 -14.56 -22.84 -11.17
C GLU A 374 -14.29 -21.51 -11.90
N ALA A 375 -14.99 -21.25 -13.01
CA ALA A 375 -14.93 -19.98 -13.72
C ALA A 375 -15.20 -18.78 -12.81
N ALA A 376 -16.18 -18.92 -11.92
CA ALA A 376 -16.51 -17.90 -10.92
C ALA A 376 -15.32 -17.51 -10.01
N ASN A 377 -14.43 -18.44 -9.67
CA ASN A 377 -13.25 -18.13 -8.86
C ASN A 377 -12.26 -17.25 -9.64
N LEU A 378 -12.13 -17.49 -10.95
CA LEU A 378 -11.28 -16.67 -11.82
C LEU A 378 -11.89 -15.29 -12.09
N GLU A 379 -13.21 -15.21 -12.27
CA GLU A 379 -13.94 -13.94 -12.39
C GLU A 379 -13.82 -13.09 -11.13
N GLN A 380 -13.93 -13.69 -9.96
CA GLN A 380 -13.70 -13.04 -8.68
C GLN A 380 -12.27 -12.53 -8.58
N ALA A 381 -11.29 -13.35 -8.97
CA ALA A 381 -9.88 -12.96 -8.99
C ALA A 381 -9.63 -11.79 -9.95
N ASP A 382 -10.23 -11.82 -11.14
CA ASP A 382 -10.13 -10.73 -12.13
C ASP A 382 -10.73 -9.42 -11.59
N GLY A 383 -11.86 -9.50 -10.89
CA GLY A 383 -12.46 -8.35 -10.21
C GLY A 383 -11.50 -7.69 -9.20
N VAL A 384 -10.83 -8.49 -8.37
CA VAL A 384 -9.82 -8.00 -7.43
C VAL A 384 -8.61 -7.41 -8.16
N LEU A 385 -8.10 -8.04 -9.20
CA LEU A 385 -6.95 -7.56 -9.95
C LEU A 385 -7.26 -6.28 -10.73
N ARG A 386 -8.46 -6.13 -11.27
CA ARG A 386 -8.93 -4.88 -11.89
C ARG A 386 -9.01 -3.75 -10.87
N TRP A 387 -9.44 -4.05 -9.64
CA TRP A 387 -9.43 -3.07 -8.57
C TRP A 387 -8.00 -2.63 -8.23
N ILE A 388 -7.06 -3.56 -8.11
CA ILE A 388 -5.64 -3.23 -7.92
C ILE A 388 -5.14 -2.35 -9.07
N LEU A 389 -5.37 -2.73 -10.32
CA LEU A 389 -4.97 -1.99 -11.52
C LEU A 389 -5.50 -0.55 -11.54
N ARG A 390 -6.71 -0.30 -11.04
CA ARG A 390 -7.30 1.04 -10.94
C ARG A 390 -6.47 1.97 -10.04
N TYR A 391 -5.87 1.43 -8.98
CA TYR A 391 -5.11 2.21 -8.01
C TYR A 391 -3.60 2.25 -8.28
N LEU A 392 -3.08 1.39 -9.15
CA LEU A 392 -1.65 1.35 -9.47
C LEU A 392 -1.10 2.66 -10.03
N PRO A 393 -1.76 3.40 -10.95
CA PRO A 393 -1.23 4.67 -11.46
C PRO A 393 -1.00 5.67 -10.31
N ARG A 394 -1.96 5.74 -9.39
CA ARG A 394 -1.84 6.60 -8.21
C ARG A 394 -0.70 6.15 -7.29
N LEU A 395 -0.60 4.86 -7.02
CA LEU A 395 0.51 4.30 -6.25
C LEU A 395 1.85 4.61 -6.91
N TYR A 396 1.99 4.42 -8.22
CA TYR A 396 3.22 4.68 -8.94
C TYR A 396 3.59 6.16 -8.99
N SER A 397 2.61 7.06 -9.04
CA SER A 397 2.86 8.49 -8.94
C SER A 397 3.47 8.89 -7.58
N PHE A 398 3.06 8.23 -6.50
CA PHE A 398 3.69 8.40 -5.18
C PHE A 398 5.09 7.78 -5.11
N LEU A 399 5.31 6.64 -5.75
CA LEU A 399 6.59 5.95 -5.75
C LEU A 399 7.66 6.63 -6.63
N GLY A 400 7.33 7.77 -7.21
CA GLY A 400 8.26 8.53 -8.06
C GLY A 400 8.56 7.84 -9.40
N VAL A 401 7.74 6.87 -9.81
CA VAL A 401 7.75 6.29 -11.15
C VAL A 401 6.99 7.22 -12.10
N THR A 402 7.41 8.48 -12.12
CA THR A 402 6.96 9.45 -13.10
C THR A 402 7.97 9.48 -14.25
N ALA A 403 7.57 9.95 -15.41
CA ALA A 403 8.49 10.23 -16.52
C ALA A 403 9.65 11.16 -16.12
N PHE A 404 9.58 11.74 -14.93
CA PHE A 404 10.49 12.77 -14.39
C PHE A 404 11.40 12.29 -13.26
N GLY A 405 11.26 11.03 -12.80
CA GLY A 405 12.14 10.45 -11.78
C GLY A 405 11.75 10.79 -10.32
N ALA A 406 12.37 10.06 -9.39
CA ALA A 406 12.10 10.16 -7.95
C ALA A 406 12.41 11.54 -7.36
N GLU A 407 13.41 12.24 -7.91
CA GLU A 407 13.83 13.56 -7.48
C GLU A 407 12.78 14.63 -7.78
N HIS A 408 12.20 14.63 -8.98
CA HIS A 408 11.10 15.54 -9.33
C HIS A 408 9.89 15.34 -8.43
N ALA A 409 9.52 14.09 -8.15
CA ALA A 409 8.42 13.78 -7.24
C ALA A 409 8.69 14.26 -5.80
N ARG A 410 9.95 14.21 -5.35
CA ARG A 410 10.36 14.75 -4.03
C ARG A 410 10.25 16.27 -3.97
N ILE A 411 10.76 16.95 -5.01
CA ILE A 411 10.68 18.41 -5.13
C ILE A 411 9.21 18.83 -5.18
N PHE A 412 8.41 18.18 -6.01
CA PHE A 412 6.98 18.46 -6.16
C PHE A 412 6.24 18.38 -4.82
N ARG A 413 6.47 17.31 -4.05
CA ARG A 413 5.86 17.15 -2.72
C ARG A 413 6.35 18.16 -1.70
N ALA A 414 7.63 18.52 -1.74
CA ALA A 414 8.15 19.56 -0.85
C ALA A 414 7.41 20.87 -1.06
N ILE A 415 7.11 21.21 -2.32
CA ILE A 415 6.33 22.41 -2.67
C ILE A 415 4.86 22.23 -2.27
N GLN A 416 4.26 21.06 -2.54
CA GLN A 416 2.86 20.77 -2.21
C GLN A 416 2.59 20.84 -0.70
N ARG A 417 3.48 20.31 0.15
CA ARG A 417 3.38 20.38 1.63
C ARG A 417 3.41 21.81 2.17
N LYS A 418 3.90 22.76 1.39
CA LYS A 418 3.92 24.18 1.71
C LYS A 418 2.77 24.96 1.05
N GLY A 419 1.68 24.26 0.70
CA GLY A 419 0.51 24.87 0.09
C GLY A 419 0.67 25.18 -1.40
N GLY A 420 1.55 24.48 -2.10
CA GLY A 420 1.77 24.64 -3.55
C GLY A 420 2.76 25.75 -3.92
N THR A 421 3.29 26.49 -2.94
CA THR A 421 4.30 27.53 -3.15
C THR A 421 5.36 27.48 -2.05
N ILE A 422 6.65 27.61 -2.42
CA ILE A 422 7.77 27.57 -1.46
C ILE A 422 8.86 28.55 -1.89
N SER A 423 9.56 29.16 -0.92
CA SER A 423 10.70 30.02 -1.23
C SER A 423 11.93 29.21 -1.69
N ASP A 424 12.78 29.83 -2.55
CA ASP A 424 14.06 29.23 -2.97
C ASP A 424 14.93 28.78 -1.78
N GLY A 425 14.96 29.58 -0.72
CA GLY A 425 15.73 29.28 0.48
C GLY A 425 15.18 28.11 1.28
N ASP A 426 13.86 28.00 1.39
CA ASP A 426 13.21 26.90 2.11
C ASP A 426 13.31 25.59 1.36
N LEU A 427 13.08 25.62 0.04
CA LEU A 427 13.25 24.45 -0.80
C LEU A 427 14.71 23.96 -0.77
N GLY A 428 15.67 24.89 -0.90
CA GLY A 428 17.09 24.57 -0.78
C GLY A 428 17.44 23.92 0.56
N ARG A 429 16.92 24.43 1.68
CA ARG A 429 17.13 23.84 3.02
C ARG A 429 16.50 22.46 3.16
N LEU A 430 15.29 22.26 2.67
CA LEU A 430 14.60 20.97 2.72
C LEU A 430 15.34 19.89 1.91
N MET A 431 15.90 20.29 0.76
CA MET A 431 16.56 19.36 -0.15
C MET A 431 18.06 19.19 0.11
N SER A 432 18.70 20.05 0.90
CA SER A 432 20.16 20.08 1.11
C SER A 432 20.76 18.80 1.70
N ARG A 433 19.97 18.05 2.49
CA ARG A 433 20.40 16.76 3.05
C ARG A 433 20.34 15.61 2.04
N ARG A 434 19.71 15.81 0.88
CA ARG A 434 19.38 14.74 -0.08
C ARG A 434 20.00 14.94 -1.45
N MET A 435 20.22 16.19 -1.85
CA MET A 435 20.86 16.50 -3.13
C MET A 435 21.65 17.82 -3.07
N PRO A 436 22.75 17.93 -3.85
CA PRO A 436 23.50 19.18 -4.00
C PRO A 436 22.61 20.26 -4.66
N ARG A 437 22.88 21.53 -4.35
CA ARG A 437 22.11 22.65 -4.90
C ARG A 437 22.11 22.68 -6.43
N ARG A 438 23.21 22.33 -7.07
CA ARG A 438 23.31 22.25 -8.53
C ARG A 438 22.35 21.25 -9.13
N ALA A 439 22.25 20.06 -8.53
CA ALA A 439 21.31 19.04 -8.97
C ALA A 439 19.85 19.48 -8.77
N LEU A 440 19.54 20.17 -7.66
CA LEU A 440 18.21 20.74 -7.44
C LEU A 440 17.85 21.77 -8.54
N GLU A 441 18.78 22.63 -8.94
CA GLU A 441 18.56 23.61 -10.00
C GLU A 441 18.37 22.95 -11.38
N GLU A 442 19.10 21.87 -11.68
CA GLU A 442 18.92 21.06 -12.90
C GLU A 442 17.53 20.45 -12.94
N HIS A 443 17.11 19.78 -11.85
CA HIS A 443 15.77 19.19 -11.75
C HIS A 443 14.65 20.23 -11.84
N LEU A 444 14.79 21.37 -11.19
CA LEU A 444 13.82 22.48 -11.30
C LEU A 444 13.75 23.03 -12.71
N GLY A 445 14.88 23.11 -13.42
CA GLY A 445 14.93 23.50 -14.82
C GLY A 445 14.14 22.54 -15.72
N ASP A 446 14.25 21.23 -15.47
CA ASP A 446 13.48 20.23 -16.20
C ASP A 446 11.99 20.26 -15.83
N MET A 447 11.67 20.48 -14.56
CA MET A 447 10.28 20.65 -14.11
C MET A 447 9.59 21.87 -14.73
N ILE A 448 10.34 22.97 -14.98
CA ILE A 448 9.82 24.14 -15.72
C ILE A 448 9.52 23.76 -17.17
N LYS A 449 10.47 23.12 -17.87
CA LYS A 449 10.29 22.69 -19.27
C LYS A 449 9.06 21.80 -19.44
N ASN A 450 8.77 20.98 -18.44
CA ASN A 450 7.62 20.06 -18.44
C ASN A 450 6.33 20.70 -17.87
N GLY A 451 6.33 21.99 -17.55
CA GLY A 451 5.15 22.71 -17.08
C GLY A 451 4.63 22.24 -15.73
N LEU A 452 5.52 21.75 -14.84
CA LEU A 452 5.17 21.26 -13.51
C LEU A 452 5.26 22.34 -12.44
N VAL A 453 6.24 23.23 -12.57
CA VAL A 453 6.48 24.33 -11.65
C VAL A 453 6.78 25.61 -12.43
N GLU A 454 6.50 26.74 -11.81
CA GLU A 454 6.94 28.05 -12.27
C GLU A 454 7.75 28.76 -11.19
N ARG A 455 8.66 29.61 -11.62
CA ARG A 455 9.41 30.49 -10.72
C ARG A 455 8.60 31.75 -10.49
N VAL A 456 8.24 32.04 -9.26
CA VAL A 456 7.38 33.19 -8.90
C VAL A 456 8.13 34.17 -7.99
N LYS A 457 7.78 35.45 -8.06
CA LYS A 457 8.18 36.45 -7.06
C LYS A 457 7.24 36.37 -5.88
N LEU A 458 7.75 36.03 -4.69
CA LEU A 458 6.98 35.93 -3.46
C LEU A 458 6.72 37.29 -2.81
N ALA A 459 7.67 38.22 -2.96
CA ALA A 459 7.55 39.60 -2.50
C ALA A 459 8.14 40.53 -3.55
N PRO A 460 7.33 41.34 -4.24
CA PRO A 460 7.80 42.21 -5.31
C PRO A 460 8.90 43.22 -4.91
N TRP A 461 8.89 43.64 -3.65
CA TRP A 461 9.80 44.66 -3.08
C TRP A 461 11.05 44.08 -2.40
N GLU A 462 11.11 42.75 -2.11
CA GLU A 462 12.25 42.15 -1.38
C GLU A 462 13.15 41.28 -2.27
N GLY A 463 12.87 41.17 -3.56
CA GLY A 463 13.66 40.33 -4.48
C GLY A 463 13.61 38.82 -4.11
N LYS A 464 12.65 38.37 -3.29
CA LYS A 464 12.47 37.00 -2.92
C LYS A 464 11.74 36.23 -4.02
N TYR A 465 12.38 35.16 -4.47
CA TYR A 465 11.82 34.25 -5.46
C TYR A 465 11.46 32.92 -4.81
N GLY A 466 10.54 32.22 -5.42
CA GLY A 466 10.11 30.89 -5.02
C GLY A 466 9.56 30.08 -6.17
N TRP A 467 9.02 28.93 -5.84
CA TRP A 467 8.52 27.93 -6.78
C TRP A 467 7.08 27.65 -6.50
N LYS A 468 6.25 27.66 -7.52
CA LYS A 468 4.81 27.39 -7.45
C LYS A 468 4.48 26.21 -8.35
N LEU A 469 3.63 25.30 -7.86
CA LEU A 469 3.10 24.19 -8.65
C LEU A 469 2.07 24.72 -9.65
N LEU A 470 2.19 24.28 -10.92
CA LEU A 470 1.25 24.59 -12.00
C LEU A 470 0.17 23.54 -12.16
N ARG A 471 0.40 22.32 -11.68
CA ARG A 471 -0.53 21.19 -11.78
C ARG A 471 -0.64 20.49 -10.44
N LYS A 472 -1.75 19.80 -10.20
CA LYS A 472 -1.87 18.87 -9.07
C LYS A 472 -1.19 17.55 -9.45
N MET A 473 -0.73 16.80 -8.46
CA MET A 473 -0.09 15.49 -8.69
C MET A 473 -1.07 14.48 -9.34
N GLU A 474 -2.35 14.67 -9.11
CA GLU A 474 -3.46 13.90 -9.69
C GLU A 474 -3.61 14.15 -11.21
N ASP A 475 -3.14 15.28 -11.72
CA ASP A 475 -3.18 15.64 -13.15
C ASP A 475 -1.96 15.09 -13.93
N LEU A 476 -1.06 14.39 -13.25
CA LEU A 476 0.17 13.81 -13.79
C LEU A 476 0.11 12.27 -13.90
N SER A 477 -1.05 11.71 -13.53
CA SER A 477 -1.33 10.26 -13.59
C SER A 477 -1.95 9.86 -14.92
#